data_4a69dae531369b350ccd90ae86fa2e59
#
_entry.id   4a69dae531369b350ccd90ae86fa2e59
#
_cell.length_a   1.000
_cell.length_b   1.000
_cell.length_c   1.000
_cell.angle_alpha   90.00
_cell.angle_beta   90.00
_cell.angle_gamma   90.00
#
_symmetry.space_group_name_H-M   'P 1'
#
loop_
_entity.id
_entity.type
_entity.pdbx_description
1 polymer ?
#
loop_
_entity_poly.entity_id
_entity_poly.type
_entity_poly.pdbx_seq_one_letter_code
_entity_poly.pdbx_strand_id
1 'polypeptide(L)'
;MLTRWGETLDKQQVLQEYPRPQLVRESFYNLNGLWDYAITASDACPGAWDGQILVPFAPEAPLSGVGKTLRPGQVLWYRRPLPLKKRAGMRTLLHFGAVDQRAWVYVNGLLAGTHTGGYT
;
A
#
# COMPACT_ATOMS: atom_id res chain seq x y z
N MET A 1 -21.68 2.80 3.24
CA MET A 1 -22.47 2.54 2.00
C MET A 1 -21.49 2.34 0.85
N LEU A 2 -21.60 1.22 0.15
CA LEU A 2 -20.81 0.94 -1.05
C LEU A 2 -21.56 1.41 -2.30
N THR A 3 -20.81 1.82 -3.31
CA THR A 3 -21.38 2.06 -4.63
C THR A 3 -21.61 0.72 -5.35
N ARG A 4 -22.44 0.73 -6.41
CA ARG A 4 -22.65 -0.45 -7.27
C ARG A 4 -21.32 -1.08 -7.73
N TRP A 5 -20.34 -0.28 -8.02
CA TRP A 5 -19.00 -0.72 -8.43
C TRP A 5 -18.20 -1.32 -7.26
N GLY A 6 -18.37 -0.78 -6.05
CA GLY A 6 -17.72 -1.30 -4.86
C GLY A 6 -18.28 -2.66 -4.42
N GLU A 7 -19.58 -2.90 -4.65
CA GLU A 7 -20.22 -4.17 -4.31
C GLU A 7 -19.71 -5.34 -5.17
N THR A 8 -19.26 -5.06 -6.39
CA THR A 8 -18.78 -6.06 -7.34
C THR A 8 -17.26 -6.13 -7.45
N LEU A 9 -16.54 -5.39 -6.61
CA LEU A 9 -15.08 -5.33 -6.66
C LEU A 9 -14.44 -6.67 -6.29
N ASP A 10 -13.61 -7.22 -7.17
CA ASP A 10 -12.77 -8.37 -6.87
C ASP A 10 -11.52 -7.91 -6.11
N LYS A 11 -11.43 -8.30 -4.84
CA LYS A 11 -10.32 -7.94 -3.95
C LYS A 11 -8.96 -8.49 -4.37
N GLN A 12 -8.95 -9.50 -5.24
CA GLN A 12 -7.72 -10.09 -5.75
C GLN A 12 -7.24 -9.46 -7.06
N GLN A 13 -8.10 -8.68 -7.71
CA GLN A 13 -7.80 -8.03 -8.98
C GLN A 13 -8.11 -6.53 -8.96
N VAL A 14 -7.72 -5.85 -7.87
CA VAL A 14 -8.00 -4.43 -7.68
C VAL A 14 -7.10 -3.60 -8.58
N LEU A 15 -7.73 -2.89 -9.54
CA LEU A 15 -7.06 -1.90 -10.40
C LEU A 15 -5.70 -2.44 -10.94
N GLN A 16 -5.71 -3.63 -11.53
CA GLN A 16 -4.50 -4.32 -11.99
C GLN A 16 -3.91 -3.75 -13.28
N GLU A 17 -4.64 -2.88 -13.97
CA GLU A 17 -4.14 -2.18 -15.15
C GLU A 17 -2.96 -1.27 -14.81
N TYR A 18 -2.09 -1.04 -15.79
CA TYR A 18 -0.96 -0.14 -15.59
C TYR A 18 -1.45 1.29 -15.32
N PRO A 19 -1.05 1.94 -14.20
CA PRO A 19 -1.68 3.18 -13.73
C PRO A 19 -1.37 4.41 -14.59
N ARG A 20 -0.39 4.32 -15.48
CA ARG A 20 0.02 5.43 -16.38
C ARG A 20 0.06 4.94 -17.81
N PRO A 21 -1.07 4.96 -18.55
CA PRO A 21 -1.17 4.36 -19.88
C PRO A 21 -0.23 4.95 -20.91
N GLN A 22 0.22 6.20 -20.72
CA GLN A 22 1.20 6.85 -21.61
C GLN A 22 2.65 6.35 -21.39
N LEU A 23 2.91 5.66 -20.31
CA LEU A 23 4.22 5.17 -19.89
C LEU A 23 4.23 3.67 -19.64
N VAL A 24 3.38 2.93 -20.33
CA VAL A 24 3.19 1.48 -20.14
C VAL A 24 4.52 0.74 -20.28
N ARG A 25 4.78 -0.17 -19.33
CA ARG A 25 5.91 -1.10 -19.35
C ARG A 25 5.39 -2.52 -19.49
N GLU A 26 6.08 -3.33 -20.25
CA GLU A 26 5.72 -4.73 -20.47
C GLU A 26 5.95 -5.59 -19.22
N SER A 27 6.95 -5.23 -18.41
CA SER A 27 7.29 -5.94 -17.17
C SER A 27 7.02 -5.06 -15.97
N PHE A 28 5.93 -5.32 -15.28
CA PHE A 28 5.61 -4.71 -14.00
C PHE A 28 4.80 -5.66 -13.13
N TYR A 29 4.80 -5.43 -11.83
CA TYR A 29 4.01 -6.16 -10.87
C TYR A 29 3.18 -5.17 -10.04
N ASN A 30 1.86 -5.31 -10.09
CA ASN A 30 0.96 -4.45 -9.34
C ASN A 30 0.78 -5.00 -7.92
N LEU A 31 1.06 -4.16 -6.92
CA LEU A 31 0.98 -4.53 -5.51
C LEU A 31 -0.35 -4.16 -4.85
N ASN A 32 -1.34 -3.70 -5.60
CA ASN A 32 -2.69 -3.54 -5.08
C ASN A 32 -3.22 -4.89 -4.58
N GLY A 33 -4.06 -4.84 -3.58
CA GLY A 33 -4.63 -6.02 -2.96
C GLY A 33 -4.55 -5.97 -1.44
N LEU A 34 -4.59 -7.11 -0.79
CA LEU A 34 -4.58 -7.20 0.67
C LEU A 34 -3.15 -7.05 1.22
N TRP A 35 -3.02 -6.14 2.17
CA TRP A 35 -1.82 -5.91 2.96
C TRP A 35 -2.15 -6.08 4.44
N ASP A 36 -1.20 -6.53 5.25
CA ASP A 36 -1.36 -6.43 6.69
C ASP A 36 -1.27 -4.97 7.11
N TYR A 37 -2.07 -4.57 8.10
CA TYR A 37 -2.00 -3.23 8.65
C TYR A 37 -1.98 -3.25 10.18
N ALA A 38 -1.44 -2.20 10.76
CA ALA A 38 -1.55 -1.90 12.17
C ALA A 38 -1.61 -0.38 12.38
N ILE A 39 -2.39 0.04 13.36
CA ILE A 39 -2.45 1.44 13.81
C ILE A 39 -1.82 1.49 15.19
N THR A 40 -0.75 2.27 15.34
CA THR A 40 0.02 2.38 16.58
C THR A 40 0.05 3.81 17.08
N ALA A 41 0.28 3.99 18.38
CA ALA A 41 0.42 5.30 19.01
C ALA A 41 1.87 5.84 18.93
N SER A 42 2.79 5.05 18.42
CA SER A 42 4.22 5.39 18.32
C SER A 42 4.79 4.97 16.97
N ASP A 43 5.98 5.48 16.65
CA ASP A 43 6.72 5.14 15.45
C ASP A 43 7.52 3.82 15.55
N ALA A 44 7.40 3.11 16.66
CA ALA A 44 7.99 1.79 16.80
C ALA A 44 7.25 0.74 15.97
N CYS A 45 7.98 -0.16 15.32
CA CYS A 45 7.39 -1.25 14.55
C CYS A 45 6.45 -2.09 15.41
N PRO A 46 5.21 -2.35 14.94
CA PRO A 46 4.24 -3.10 15.75
C PRO A 46 4.69 -4.53 15.97
N GLY A 47 4.48 -5.04 17.19
CA GLY A 47 4.70 -6.45 17.52
C GLY A 47 3.59 -7.37 17.02
N ALA A 48 2.40 -6.83 16.77
CA ALA A 48 1.25 -7.55 16.24
C ALA A 48 0.53 -6.69 15.20
N TRP A 49 -0.12 -7.34 14.24
CA TRP A 49 -0.88 -6.68 13.17
C TRP A 49 -2.37 -6.71 13.49
N ASP A 50 -3.07 -5.61 13.20
CA ASP A 50 -4.50 -5.48 13.55
C ASP A 50 -5.40 -6.25 12.58
N GLY A 51 -4.96 -6.46 11.35
CA GLY A 51 -5.73 -7.15 10.32
C GLY A 51 -5.19 -6.88 8.93
N GLN A 52 -6.09 -6.91 7.95
CA GLN A 52 -5.76 -6.66 6.56
C GLN A 52 -6.52 -5.45 6.03
N ILE A 53 -5.87 -4.70 5.16
CA ILE A 53 -6.41 -3.55 4.46
C ILE A 53 -6.30 -3.76 2.95
N LEU A 54 -7.34 -3.38 2.21
CA LEU A 54 -7.34 -3.46 0.76
C LEU A 54 -6.72 -2.19 0.14
N VAL A 55 -5.49 -2.30 -0.35
CA VAL A 55 -4.79 -1.22 -1.05
C VAL A 55 -5.32 -1.15 -2.49
N PRO A 56 -5.61 0.03 -3.07
CA PRO A 56 -5.15 1.36 -2.67
C PRO A 56 -6.15 2.19 -1.83
N PHE A 57 -7.14 1.60 -1.25
CA PHE A 57 -8.18 2.33 -0.52
C PHE A 57 -7.69 2.85 0.83
N ALA A 58 -8.07 4.07 1.17
CA ALA A 58 -7.74 4.67 2.45
C ALA A 58 -8.45 3.93 3.62
N PRO A 59 -7.87 3.92 4.82
CA PRO A 59 -8.43 3.17 5.95
C PRO A 59 -9.84 3.62 6.35
N GLU A 60 -10.20 4.87 6.07
CA GLU A 60 -11.54 5.41 6.31
C GLU A 60 -12.58 4.87 5.33
N ALA A 61 -12.15 4.47 4.15
CA ALA A 61 -13.05 4.01 3.09
C ALA A 61 -13.62 2.61 3.41
N PRO A 62 -14.92 2.37 3.21
CA PRO A 62 -15.51 1.05 3.42
C PRO A 62 -14.84 -0.06 2.60
N LEU A 63 -14.38 0.25 1.38
CA LEU A 63 -13.72 -0.70 0.50
C LEU A 63 -12.36 -1.19 1.03
N SER A 64 -11.71 -0.43 1.92
CA SER A 64 -10.47 -0.88 2.57
C SER A 64 -10.68 -2.09 3.48
N GLY A 65 -11.90 -2.25 3.99
CA GLY A 65 -12.25 -3.27 4.98
C GLY A 65 -11.89 -2.87 6.43
N VAL A 66 -11.31 -1.68 6.63
CA VAL A 66 -10.90 -1.20 7.97
C VAL A 66 -11.94 -0.29 8.60
N GLY A 67 -12.39 0.74 7.87
CA GLY A 67 -13.42 1.69 8.32
C GLY A 67 -13.01 2.50 9.55
N LYS A 68 -11.72 2.81 9.70
CA LYS A 68 -11.18 3.59 10.83
C LYS A 68 -10.49 4.85 10.35
N THR A 69 -10.68 5.93 11.11
CA THR A 69 -9.98 7.20 10.88
C THR A 69 -8.76 7.29 11.79
N LEU A 70 -7.62 7.66 11.23
CA LEU A 70 -6.41 7.92 12.00
C LEU A 70 -6.57 9.20 12.83
N ARG A 71 -6.16 9.14 14.09
CA ARG A 71 -6.11 10.30 14.99
C ARG A 71 -4.71 10.93 14.95
N PRO A 72 -4.57 12.22 15.28
CA PRO A 72 -3.25 12.83 15.44
C PRO A 72 -2.35 12.03 16.39
N GLY A 73 -1.09 11.86 16.00
CA GLY A 73 -0.12 11.07 16.76
C GLY A 73 -0.16 9.55 16.49
N GLN A 74 -1.13 9.06 15.73
CA GLN A 74 -1.16 7.66 15.32
C GLN A 74 -0.36 7.43 14.05
N VAL A 75 0.20 6.22 13.93
CA VAL A 75 0.96 5.77 12.76
C VAL A 75 0.26 4.57 12.15
N LEU A 76 0.06 4.62 10.85
CA LEU A 76 -0.48 3.51 10.07
C LEU A 76 0.66 2.74 9.43
N TRP A 77 0.72 1.46 9.73
CA TRP A 77 1.70 0.54 9.21
C TRP A 77 1.09 -0.37 8.16
N TYR A 78 1.83 -0.61 7.09
CA TYR A 78 1.50 -1.57 6.04
C TYR A 78 2.63 -2.58 5.90
N ARG A 79 2.26 -3.83 5.67
CA ARG A 79 3.22 -4.89 5.39
C ARG A 79 2.68 -5.83 4.32
N ARG A 80 3.55 -6.19 3.39
CA ARG A 80 3.26 -7.21 2.40
C ARG A 80 4.53 -7.95 2.01
N PRO A 81 4.49 -9.30 1.86
CA PRO A 81 5.57 -10.02 1.22
C PRO A 81 5.64 -9.67 -0.28
N LEU A 82 6.85 -9.53 -0.78
CA LEU A 82 7.10 -9.31 -2.21
C LEU A 82 7.55 -10.64 -2.84
N PRO A 83 6.75 -11.25 -3.72
CA PRO A 83 7.10 -12.51 -4.38
C PRO A 83 8.03 -12.27 -5.58
N LEU A 84 8.97 -11.35 -5.44
CA LEU A 84 9.89 -10.96 -6.49
C LEU A 84 11.26 -11.54 -6.23
N LYS A 85 11.86 -12.13 -7.27
CA LYS A 85 13.24 -12.61 -7.25
C LYS A 85 14.15 -11.59 -7.92
N LYS A 86 15.30 -11.33 -7.29
CA LYS A 86 16.35 -10.51 -7.91
C LYS A 86 16.85 -11.21 -9.17
N ARG A 87 16.89 -10.50 -10.28
CA ARG A 87 17.45 -10.97 -11.55
C ARG A 87 18.81 -10.32 -11.77
N ALA A 88 19.82 -11.11 -12.17
CA ALA A 88 21.14 -10.60 -12.49
C ALA A 88 21.07 -9.59 -13.64
N GLY A 89 21.82 -8.47 -13.50
CA GLY A 89 21.85 -7.41 -14.51
C GLY A 89 20.59 -6.53 -14.58
N MET A 90 19.59 -6.75 -13.71
CA MET A 90 18.37 -5.95 -13.68
C MET A 90 18.23 -5.20 -12.36
N ARG A 91 17.62 -4.01 -12.43
CA ARG A 91 17.22 -3.22 -11.27
C ARG A 91 15.72 -3.41 -11.02
N THR A 92 15.36 -3.59 -9.76
CA THR A 92 13.96 -3.60 -9.35
C THR A 92 13.62 -2.25 -8.75
N LEU A 93 12.62 -1.59 -9.30
CA LEU A 93 12.13 -0.31 -8.81
C LEU A 93 10.78 -0.50 -8.14
N LEU A 94 10.62 0.07 -6.96
CA LEU A 94 9.36 0.12 -6.23
C LEU A 94 8.77 1.52 -6.40
N HIS A 95 7.59 1.58 -7.05
CA HIS A 95 6.90 2.84 -7.34
C HIS A 95 5.69 2.99 -6.43
N PHE A 96 5.54 4.17 -5.86
CA PHE A 96 4.34 4.61 -5.16
C PHE A 96 3.67 5.71 -5.96
N GLY A 97 2.37 5.57 -6.23
CA GLY A 97 1.59 6.61 -6.90
C GLY A 97 1.45 7.85 -6.03
N ALA A 98 1.08 7.65 -4.78
CA ALA A 98 1.06 8.67 -3.74
C ALA A 98 0.94 8.00 -2.36
N VAL A 99 1.48 8.65 -1.34
CA VAL A 99 1.28 8.25 0.07
C VAL A 99 1.16 9.54 0.89
N ASP A 100 0.00 9.79 1.40
CA ASP A 100 -0.28 10.98 2.22
C ASP A 100 -0.03 10.66 3.71
N GLN A 101 0.73 11.47 4.41
CA GLN A 101 1.47 12.67 3.96
C GLN A 101 2.97 12.49 4.18
N ARG A 102 3.36 11.70 5.18
CA ARG A 102 4.74 11.32 5.47
C ARG A 102 4.86 9.81 5.44
N ALA A 103 5.81 9.32 4.67
CA ALA A 103 6.02 7.89 4.50
C ALA A 103 7.48 7.51 4.76
N TRP A 104 7.67 6.38 5.41
CA TRP A 104 8.93 5.66 5.54
C TRP A 104 8.76 4.29 4.93
N VAL A 105 9.63 3.95 4.01
CA VAL A 105 9.55 2.67 3.29
C VAL A 105 10.71 1.78 3.71
N TYR A 106 10.37 0.59 4.16
CA TYR A 106 11.34 -0.43 4.57
C TYR A 106 11.25 -1.64 3.64
N VAL A 107 12.38 -2.19 3.28
CA VAL A 107 12.48 -3.45 2.54
C VAL A 107 13.34 -4.41 3.35
N ASN A 108 12.78 -5.57 3.69
CA ASN A 108 13.44 -6.57 4.55
C ASN A 108 13.97 -5.97 5.88
N GLY A 109 13.21 -5.06 6.48
CA GLY A 109 13.58 -4.39 7.73
C GLY A 109 14.57 -3.25 7.60
N LEU A 110 15.07 -2.94 6.40
CA LEU A 110 15.99 -1.84 6.14
C LEU A 110 15.28 -0.65 5.53
N LEU A 111 15.56 0.54 6.04
CA LEU A 111 14.99 1.78 5.50
C LEU A 111 15.48 2.00 4.06
N ALA A 112 14.54 1.97 3.12
CA ALA A 112 14.82 2.21 1.71
C ALA A 112 14.63 3.67 1.30
N GLY A 113 13.72 4.39 1.92
CA GLY A 113 13.47 5.81 1.61
C GLY A 113 12.39 6.43 2.46
N THR A 114 12.29 7.75 2.34
CA THR A 114 11.26 8.56 3.00
C THR A 114 10.68 9.55 2.01
N HIS A 115 9.43 9.93 2.23
CA HIS A 115 8.75 10.94 1.41
C HIS A 115 7.83 11.79 2.27
N THR A 116 7.71 13.06 1.91
CA THR A 116 6.75 13.99 2.55
C THR A 116 5.96 14.70 1.46
N GLY A 117 4.64 14.63 1.55
CA GLY A 117 3.68 15.20 0.61
C GLY A 117 2.59 14.20 0.23
N GLY A 118 1.41 14.71 -0.15
CA GLY A 118 0.28 13.90 -0.60
C GLY A 118 0.29 13.55 -2.09
N TYR A 119 1.28 14.07 -2.83
CA TYR A 119 1.46 13.83 -4.28
C TYR A 119 2.86 13.27 -4.53
N THR A 120 3.06 12.72 -5.72
CA THR A 120 4.36 12.18 -6.14
C THR A 120 5.44 13.26 -6.29
#